data_373787dd70fd6dcb5f1dc01f359fd106
#
_entry.id   373787dd70fd6dcb5f1dc01f359fd106
#
_cell.length_a   1.000
_cell.length_b   1.000
_cell.length_c   1.000
_cell.angle_alpha   90.00
_cell.angle_beta   90.00
_cell.angle_gamma   90.00
#
_symmetry.space_group_name_H-M   'P 1'
#
loop_
_entity.id
_entity.type
_entity.pdbx_description
1 polymer ?
#
loop_
_entity_poly.entity_id
_entity_poly.type
_entity_poly.pdbx_seq_one_letter_code
_entity_poly.pdbx_strand_id
1 'polypeptide(L)'
;MVRILINQVGYISGDRKRVIVESDGEKVDSFTIIRDRDNKEVYKGDLVYYGRVERWNKGEYLVGDFSSFSTPGSYKVKVGNETERIEISEYLVSLRLISANTAFFKAQRSSGEWDSEDRHLSFSGPRKGEMDLRGGWFDASGDHGIHLSHLSHSTWYNPQQMGLSTYFFFKGYDYIEKKKSPSYTILKKRMLDEGSWGADFLVRTHIPSGSFIRSIRRNEDLNHMDVIKGTRSIGFDYHNSSDQFSEAETKDSEIVDDTYYETSLRSGGALAIAALASASTHETISEDYSSQDYLEAAEEAYEYLVENNNLYTNDGKWNFVDYYTVLLASTELYLSTKDEKYLLDSRAWCKKMIEHTLAIREGERRFEYTPGFPFHHASDEGLPILSLIFYGEAEKDCSLANEAFRVAEEVMRHKVSISKERVNPFNYPVEEVLDNGCVKTQFFFPHNTTVSPWWQGENARLASLSAASYLVSTHTEDESLKNDLETMSTCTLDWIMGQNPFDSSMIEGFGRNNPEYFFFNNYDYVNIPGGIVNGITSMIDDEEGIDLVMEPRSDVSDNWRWAEQWIPHVSWFMFAKCIRKE
;
A
#
# COMPACT_ATOMS: atom_id res chain seq x y z
N MET A 1 33.45 -11.82 4.08
CA MET A 1 33.16 -10.57 3.32
C MET A 1 32.11 -9.78 4.09
N VAL A 2 32.28 -8.46 4.21
CA VAL A 2 31.31 -7.56 4.85
C VAL A 2 30.56 -6.81 3.76
N ARG A 3 29.22 -6.70 3.87
CA ARG A 3 28.37 -5.88 3.02
C ARG A 3 27.54 -4.94 3.89
N ILE A 4 27.54 -3.64 3.57
CA ILE A 4 26.79 -2.61 4.30
C ILE A 4 25.49 -2.37 3.57
N LEU A 5 24.36 -2.63 4.23
CA LEU A 5 23.01 -2.42 3.71
C LEU A 5 22.41 -1.17 4.36
N ILE A 6 22.03 -0.22 3.52
CA ILE A 6 21.53 1.11 3.94
C ILE A 6 20.29 1.50 3.16
N ASN A 7 19.56 2.47 3.66
CA ASN A 7 18.63 3.23 2.83
C ASN A 7 19.44 4.02 1.78
N GLN A 8 19.31 3.61 0.53
CA GLN A 8 20.10 4.14 -0.59
C GLN A 8 19.61 5.50 -1.08
N VAL A 9 18.39 5.91 -0.69
CA VAL A 9 17.77 7.17 -1.14
C VAL A 9 18.07 8.31 -0.16
N GLY A 10 18.22 7.98 1.13
CA GLY A 10 18.58 8.91 2.18
C GLY A 10 17.63 8.86 3.38
N TYR A 11 18.06 9.48 4.46
CA TYR A 11 17.40 9.50 5.76
C TYR A 11 16.83 10.88 6.07
N ILE A 12 15.72 10.91 6.81
CA ILE A 12 15.20 12.13 7.43
C ILE A 12 15.86 12.31 8.79
N SER A 13 16.23 13.57 9.12
CA SER A 13 16.98 13.90 10.34
C SER A 13 16.31 13.40 11.61
N GLY A 14 14.98 13.52 11.72
CA GLY A 14 14.19 13.12 12.88
C GLY A 14 13.79 11.64 12.92
N ASP A 15 13.94 10.90 11.83
CA ASP A 15 13.55 9.48 11.76
C ASP A 15 14.58 8.57 12.45
N ARG A 16 14.17 7.34 12.73
CA ARG A 16 15.09 6.26 13.12
C ARG A 16 16.03 5.97 11.96
N LYS A 17 17.31 5.76 12.26
CA LYS A 17 18.35 5.52 11.26
C LYS A 17 19.20 4.33 11.67
N ARG A 18 19.26 3.32 10.79
CA ARG A 18 19.98 2.10 11.06
C ARG A 18 20.92 1.76 9.90
N VAL A 19 22.01 1.07 10.22
CA VAL A 19 22.86 0.37 9.26
C VAL A 19 22.73 -1.12 9.55
N ILE A 20 22.56 -1.92 8.51
CA ILE A 20 22.58 -3.38 8.61
C ILE A 20 23.84 -3.85 7.94
N VAL A 21 24.54 -4.74 8.61
CA VAL A 21 25.79 -5.32 8.10
C VAL A 21 25.58 -6.81 7.91
N GLU A 22 25.70 -7.27 6.69
CA GLU A 22 25.78 -8.69 6.37
C GLU A 22 27.24 -9.13 6.41
N SER A 23 27.54 -10.16 7.20
CA SER A 23 28.86 -10.71 7.35
C SER A 23 28.88 -12.21 7.08
N ASP A 24 29.92 -12.65 6.40
CA ASP A 24 30.20 -14.06 6.15
C ASP A 24 31.44 -14.47 6.98
N GLY A 25 31.26 -14.53 8.29
CA GLY A 25 32.28 -14.97 9.26
C GLY A 25 33.33 -13.91 9.62
N GLU A 26 33.30 -12.71 9.07
CA GLU A 26 34.19 -11.61 9.45
C GLU A 26 33.67 -10.92 10.71
N LYS A 27 34.53 -10.76 11.72
CA LYS A 27 34.18 -10.12 12.98
C LYS A 27 34.29 -8.60 12.85
N VAL A 28 33.17 -7.93 12.94
CA VAL A 28 33.04 -6.47 13.06
C VAL A 28 32.16 -6.15 14.26
N ASP A 29 32.49 -5.11 15.00
CA ASP A 29 31.83 -4.75 16.25
C ASP A 29 31.33 -3.28 16.29
N SER A 30 31.75 -2.48 15.31
CA SER A 30 31.45 -1.06 15.29
C SER A 30 31.41 -0.51 13.87
N PHE A 31 30.73 0.63 13.74
CA PHE A 31 30.70 1.43 12.51
C PHE A 31 31.02 2.89 12.81
N THR A 32 31.40 3.63 11.80
CA THR A 32 31.74 5.04 11.88
C THR A 32 31.01 5.81 10.80
N ILE A 33 30.48 7.00 11.13
CA ILE A 33 29.97 7.96 10.13
C ILE A 33 31.05 9.00 9.86
N ILE A 34 31.40 9.14 8.61
CA ILE A 34 32.45 10.04 8.13
C ILE A 34 31.78 11.12 7.26
N ARG A 35 32.05 12.40 7.56
CA ARG A 35 31.56 13.50 6.75
C ARG A 35 32.28 13.55 5.40
N ASP A 36 31.51 13.58 4.31
CA ASP A 36 32.08 13.42 2.95
C ASP A 36 33.01 14.58 2.56
N ARG A 37 32.66 15.85 2.93
CA ARG A 37 33.40 17.06 2.51
C ARG A 37 34.82 17.18 3.07
N ASP A 38 35.11 16.61 4.23
CA ASP A 38 36.38 16.79 4.95
C ASP A 38 36.96 15.46 5.49
N ASN A 39 36.30 14.34 5.21
CA ASN A 39 36.63 13.00 5.71
C ASN A 39 36.76 12.92 7.25
N LYS A 40 36.06 13.77 7.98
CA LYS A 40 36.08 13.77 9.44
C LYS A 40 35.11 12.74 10.00
N GLU A 41 35.56 11.93 10.94
CA GLU A 41 34.67 11.08 11.75
C GLU A 41 33.76 11.97 12.61
N VAL A 42 32.44 11.79 12.50
CA VAL A 42 31.44 12.61 13.19
C VAL A 42 30.55 11.80 14.14
N TYR A 43 30.53 10.49 13.96
CA TYR A 43 29.78 9.56 14.81
C TYR A 43 30.43 8.18 14.79
N LYS A 44 30.40 7.48 15.93
CA LYS A 44 30.78 6.08 16.06
C LYS A 44 29.70 5.37 16.84
N GLY A 45 29.29 4.17 16.37
CA GLY A 45 28.31 3.30 17.02
C GLY A 45 28.74 1.85 17.04
N ASP A 46 28.12 1.10 17.94
CA ASP A 46 28.36 -0.34 18.06
C ASP A 46 27.43 -1.11 17.12
N LEU A 47 27.87 -2.30 16.71
CA LEU A 47 27.09 -3.26 15.93
C LEU A 47 26.61 -4.37 16.86
N VAL A 48 25.29 -4.56 16.93
CA VAL A 48 24.65 -5.64 17.69
C VAL A 48 24.45 -6.84 16.78
N TYR A 49 24.92 -8.00 17.21
CA TYR A 49 24.77 -9.25 16.47
C TYR A 49 23.34 -9.77 16.57
N TYR A 50 22.70 -10.03 15.41
CA TYR A 50 21.36 -10.61 15.28
C TYR A 50 21.39 -12.07 14.83
N GLY A 51 22.42 -12.49 14.11
CA GLY A 51 22.53 -13.83 13.56
C GLY A 51 21.96 -13.96 12.15
N ARG A 52 21.75 -15.21 11.74
CA ARG A 52 21.23 -15.57 10.42
C ARG A 52 19.69 -15.68 10.46
N VAL A 53 19.01 -15.09 9.48
CA VAL A 53 17.59 -15.34 9.28
C VAL A 53 17.43 -16.73 8.65
N GLU A 54 16.65 -17.58 9.31
CA GLU A 54 16.45 -18.96 8.88
C GLU A 54 15.87 -19.01 7.47
N ARG A 55 16.35 -19.94 6.65
CA ARG A 55 15.91 -20.21 5.26
C ARG A 55 16.14 -19.11 4.23
N TRP A 56 16.66 -17.95 4.61
CA TRP A 56 16.95 -16.89 3.62
C TRP A 56 18.22 -17.12 2.79
N ASN A 57 19.03 -18.12 3.12
CA ASN A 57 20.28 -18.44 2.39
C ASN A 57 21.21 -17.21 2.19
N LYS A 58 21.27 -16.36 3.20
CA LYS A 58 22.08 -15.13 3.27
C LYS A 58 23.11 -15.26 4.40
N GLY A 59 23.94 -14.24 4.57
CA GLY A 59 24.93 -14.15 5.65
C GLY A 59 24.32 -14.00 7.06
N GLU A 60 25.17 -13.73 8.02
CA GLU A 60 24.78 -13.31 9.36
C GLU A 60 24.64 -11.79 9.39
N TYR A 61 23.74 -11.28 10.22
CA TYR A 61 23.45 -9.87 10.28
C TYR A 61 23.84 -9.25 11.61
N LEU A 62 24.39 -8.02 11.51
CA LEU A 62 24.60 -7.13 12.64
C LEU A 62 23.85 -5.82 12.33
N VAL A 63 23.42 -5.14 13.38
CA VAL A 63 22.64 -3.90 13.26
C VAL A 63 23.27 -2.81 14.10
N GLY A 64 23.50 -1.65 13.50
CA GLY A 64 23.92 -0.42 14.17
C GLY A 64 22.83 0.62 14.13
N ASP A 65 22.61 1.32 15.23
CA ASP A 65 21.70 2.45 15.34
C ASP A 65 22.48 3.76 15.37
N PHE A 66 22.08 4.70 14.53
CA PHE A 66 22.63 6.06 14.52
C PHE A 66 21.53 7.13 14.53
N SER A 67 20.36 6.80 15.06
CA SER A 67 19.19 7.69 15.13
C SER A 67 19.49 9.00 15.86
N SER A 68 20.40 8.97 16.85
CA SER A 68 20.85 10.16 17.57
C SER A 68 21.70 11.13 16.72
N PHE A 69 22.23 10.67 15.58
CA PHE A 69 22.95 11.53 14.64
C PHE A 69 21.97 12.13 13.61
N SER A 70 21.58 13.38 13.80
CA SER A 70 20.52 14.06 13.05
C SER A 70 21.00 15.22 12.16
N THR A 71 22.30 15.50 12.11
CA THR A 71 22.84 16.63 11.34
C THR A 71 22.66 16.41 9.84
N PRO A 72 21.97 17.31 9.10
CA PRO A 72 21.84 17.19 7.65
C PRO A 72 23.19 17.28 6.93
N GLY A 73 23.35 16.49 5.85
CA GLY A 73 24.56 16.48 5.04
C GLY A 73 24.78 15.17 4.31
N SER A 74 25.93 15.11 3.60
CA SER A 74 26.41 13.91 2.91
C SER A 74 27.50 13.25 3.72
N TYR A 75 27.40 11.94 3.89
CA TYR A 75 28.26 11.16 4.77
C TYR A 75 28.61 9.80 4.13
N LYS A 76 29.56 9.12 4.74
CA LYS A 76 29.87 7.71 4.49
C LYS A 76 29.72 6.93 5.79
N VAL A 77 29.03 5.80 5.72
CA VAL A 77 29.08 4.77 6.77
C VAL A 77 30.26 3.86 6.47
N LYS A 78 31.13 3.63 7.45
CA LYS A 78 32.29 2.76 7.33
C LYS A 78 32.20 1.62 8.34
N VAL A 79 32.39 0.39 7.85
CA VAL A 79 32.50 -0.83 8.65
C VAL A 79 33.73 -1.60 8.17
N GLY A 80 34.72 -1.78 9.05
CA GLY A 80 36.00 -2.37 8.63
C GLY A 80 36.63 -1.58 7.49
N ASN A 81 36.80 -2.22 6.34
CA ASN A 81 37.34 -1.60 5.11
C ASN A 81 36.26 -1.11 4.14
N GLU A 82 35.02 -1.51 4.35
CA GLU A 82 33.90 -1.17 3.46
C GLU A 82 33.29 0.19 3.80
N THR A 83 32.76 0.87 2.78
CA THR A 83 32.10 2.18 2.95
C THR A 83 30.91 2.34 2.02
N GLU A 84 29.81 2.89 2.55
CA GLU A 84 28.62 3.25 1.78
C GLU A 84 28.26 4.72 2.01
N ARG A 85 27.77 5.40 0.95
CA ARG A 85 27.32 6.80 1.03
C ARG A 85 25.90 6.89 1.51
N ILE A 86 25.65 7.88 2.40
CA ILE A 86 24.33 8.23 2.87
C ILE A 86 24.10 9.75 2.78
N GLU A 87 22.84 10.12 2.61
CA GLU A 87 22.36 11.49 2.74
C GLU A 87 21.43 11.59 3.96
N ILE A 88 21.55 12.65 4.74
CA ILE A 88 20.61 13.00 5.81
C ILE A 88 20.04 14.38 5.48
N SER A 89 18.72 14.53 5.48
CA SER A 89 18.06 15.81 5.21
C SER A 89 16.85 16.02 6.13
N GLU A 90 16.41 17.24 6.27
CA GLU A 90 15.19 17.55 7.03
C GLU A 90 13.95 17.12 6.24
N TYR A 91 13.84 17.50 4.97
CA TYR A 91 12.65 17.25 4.14
C TYR A 91 12.94 16.86 2.68
N LEU A 92 14.17 17.11 2.17
CA LEU A 92 14.46 16.94 0.74
C LEU A 92 14.23 15.52 0.22
N VAL A 93 14.56 14.51 1.01
CA VAL A 93 14.33 13.10 0.64
C VAL A 93 12.85 12.83 0.47
N SER A 94 12.01 13.24 1.43
CA SER A 94 10.54 13.07 1.32
C SER A 94 9.98 13.87 0.14
N LEU A 95 10.38 15.12 -0.03
CA LEU A 95 9.92 15.97 -1.13
C LEU A 95 10.24 15.35 -2.51
N ARG A 96 11.46 14.84 -2.71
CA ARG A 96 11.88 14.19 -3.97
C ARG A 96 11.05 12.94 -4.24
N LEU A 97 10.87 12.07 -3.23
CA LEU A 97 10.13 10.83 -3.37
C LEU A 97 8.65 11.07 -3.66
N ILE A 98 7.96 11.88 -2.88
CA ILE A 98 6.54 12.19 -3.09
C ILE A 98 6.33 12.86 -4.47
N SER A 99 7.26 13.74 -4.88
CA SER A 99 7.20 14.38 -6.20
C SER A 99 7.39 13.38 -7.35
N ALA A 100 8.27 12.40 -7.19
CA ALA A 100 8.49 11.34 -8.17
C ALA A 100 7.29 10.37 -8.23
N ASN A 101 6.75 9.97 -7.08
CA ASN A 101 5.54 9.15 -7.00
C ASN A 101 4.34 9.85 -7.68
N THR A 102 4.16 11.16 -7.45
CA THR A 102 3.13 11.94 -8.13
C THR A 102 3.37 11.99 -9.64
N ALA A 103 4.63 12.08 -10.09
CA ALA A 103 4.97 12.06 -11.51
C ALA A 103 4.73 10.68 -12.16
N PHE A 104 4.92 9.59 -11.42
CA PHE A 104 4.56 8.24 -11.85
C PHE A 104 3.06 8.17 -12.15
N PHE A 105 2.19 8.65 -11.27
CA PHE A 105 0.75 8.71 -11.52
C PHE A 105 0.40 9.54 -12.76
N LYS A 106 1.09 10.67 -12.96
CA LYS A 106 0.91 11.48 -14.16
C LYS A 106 1.22 10.69 -15.45
N ALA A 107 2.24 9.83 -15.41
CA ALA A 107 2.60 8.97 -16.54
C ALA A 107 1.62 7.80 -16.75
N GLN A 108 0.91 7.39 -15.68
CA GLN A 108 -0.10 6.31 -15.73
C GLN A 108 -1.50 6.81 -16.11
N ARG A 109 -1.72 8.12 -16.31
CA ARG A 109 -3.03 8.63 -16.72
C ARG A 109 -3.49 8.02 -18.04
N SER A 110 -4.71 7.50 -18.08
CA SER A 110 -5.37 7.16 -19.32
C SER A 110 -5.77 8.45 -20.04
N SER A 111 -5.06 8.80 -21.10
CA SER A 111 -5.24 10.05 -21.82
C SER A 111 -4.88 9.89 -23.31
N GLY A 112 -5.11 10.93 -24.11
CA GLY A 112 -4.79 10.91 -25.53
C GLY A 112 -5.77 10.06 -26.34
N GLU A 113 -5.30 9.04 -27.05
CA GLU A 113 -6.15 8.16 -27.87
C GLU A 113 -7.21 7.45 -27.03
N TRP A 114 -6.84 7.00 -25.82
CA TRP A 114 -7.75 6.35 -24.88
C TRP A 114 -8.91 7.23 -24.41
N ASP A 115 -8.67 8.53 -24.22
CA ASP A 115 -9.72 9.46 -23.81
C ASP A 115 -10.89 9.51 -24.81
N SER A 116 -10.61 9.39 -26.10
CA SER A 116 -11.63 9.34 -27.13
C SER A 116 -12.41 8.02 -27.15
N GLU A 117 -11.72 6.91 -26.94
CA GLU A 117 -12.35 5.58 -26.94
C GLU A 117 -13.20 5.38 -25.69
N ASP A 118 -12.71 5.83 -24.53
CA ASP A 118 -13.36 5.64 -23.24
C ASP A 118 -14.64 6.47 -23.05
N ARG A 119 -14.92 7.43 -23.95
CA ARG A 119 -16.20 8.14 -23.94
C ARG A 119 -17.40 7.28 -24.32
N HIS A 120 -17.19 6.13 -24.96
CA HIS A 120 -18.22 5.27 -25.51
C HIS A 120 -17.94 3.80 -25.23
N LEU A 121 -17.57 3.48 -23.98
CA LEU A 121 -17.31 2.08 -23.61
C LEU A 121 -18.59 1.28 -23.49
N SER A 122 -18.65 0.19 -24.24
CA SER A 122 -19.73 -0.79 -24.15
C SER A 122 -19.43 -1.83 -23.05
N PHE A 123 -20.48 -2.43 -22.53
CA PHE A 123 -20.35 -3.56 -21.60
C PHE A 123 -19.96 -4.85 -22.33
N SER A 124 -19.04 -5.61 -21.75
CA SER A 124 -18.86 -7.00 -22.12
C SER A 124 -19.99 -7.87 -21.52
N GLY A 125 -20.45 -8.90 -22.21
CA GLY A 125 -21.48 -9.81 -21.67
C GLY A 125 -22.93 -9.30 -21.82
N PRO A 126 -23.82 -9.56 -20.82
CA PRO A 126 -25.27 -9.40 -20.99
C PRO A 126 -25.77 -7.96 -20.92
N ARG A 127 -25.16 -7.08 -20.12
CA ARG A 127 -25.57 -5.67 -19.97
C ARG A 127 -25.39 -4.92 -21.30
N LYS A 128 -26.33 -4.06 -21.63
CA LYS A 128 -26.32 -3.28 -22.87
C LYS A 128 -26.19 -1.79 -22.55
N GLY A 129 -25.64 -1.05 -23.50
CA GLY A 129 -25.44 0.39 -23.40
C GLY A 129 -23.96 0.76 -23.45
N GLU A 130 -23.72 2.05 -23.31
CA GLU A 130 -22.39 2.65 -23.30
C GLU A 130 -22.28 3.64 -22.15
N MET A 131 -21.07 3.85 -21.63
CA MET A 131 -20.75 4.86 -20.64
C MET A 131 -19.50 5.65 -21.04
N ASP A 132 -19.44 6.92 -20.60
CA ASP A 132 -18.23 7.73 -20.63
C ASP A 132 -17.40 7.43 -19.38
N LEU A 133 -16.36 6.61 -19.54
CA LEU A 133 -15.44 6.20 -18.47
C LEU A 133 -14.01 6.66 -18.75
N ARG A 134 -13.84 7.80 -19.42
CA ARG A 134 -12.52 8.40 -19.65
C ARG A 134 -11.84 8.81 -18.35
N GLY A 135 -10.52 8.78 -18.33
CA GLY A 135 -9.70 9.18 -17.19
C GLY A 135 -9.17 8.01 -16.36
N GLY A 136 -8.88 8.25 -15.11
CA GLY A 136 -8.26 7.26 -14.25
C GLY A 136 -6.79 6.98 -14.60
N TRP A 137 -6.22 5.99 -13.94
CA TRP A 137 -4.85 5.54 -14.17
C TRP A 137 -4.84 4.07 -14.56
N PHE A 138 -3.90 3.68 -15.42
CA PHE A 138 -3.58 2.27 -15.60
C PHE A 138 -3.11 1.68 -14.27
N ASP A 139 -3.50 0.45 -13.97
CA ASP A 139 -3.23 -0.16 -12.67
C ASP A 139 -1.75 -0.49 -12.44
N ALA A 140 -1.04 -0.88 -13.50
CA ALA A 140 0.38 -1.18 -13.44
C ALA A 140 1.15 -0.66 -14.65
N SER A 141 2.46 -0.57 -14.55
CA SER A 141 3.33 -0.28 -15.69
C SER A 141 3.28 -1.44 -16.69
N GLY A 142 3.02 -1.13 -17.95
CA GLY A 142 2.85 -2.13 -18.99
C GLY A 142 1.40 -2.62 -19.17
N ASP A 143 0.52 -2.38 -18.23
CA ASP A 143 -0.91 -2.76 -18.32
C ASP A 143 -1.78 -1.66 -18.94
N HIS A 144 -1.30 -1.06 -20.01
CA HIS A 144 -2.06 -0.04 -20.72
C HIS A 144 -3.44 -0.56 -21.14
N GLY A 145 -4.47 0.20 -20.81
CA GLY A 145 -5.86 -0.12 -21.13
C GLY A 145 -6.59 -0.96 -20.07
N ILE A 146 -5.98 -1.18 -18.88
CA ILE A 146 -6.65 -1.80 -17.75
C ILE A 146 -6.84 -0.77 -16.65
N HIS A 147 -8.10 -0.56 -16.23
CA HIS A 147 -8.46 0.20 -15.06
C HIS A 147 -9.25 -0.69 -14.13
N LEU A 148 -8.75 -0.92 -12.95
CA LEU A 148 -9.41 -1.75 -11.97
C LEU A 148 -9.72 -0.91 -10.72
N SER A 149 -10.98 -0.86 -10.32
CA SER A 149 -11.29 -0.49 -8.95
C SER A 149 -10.89 -1.64 -8.05
N HIS A 150 -11.08 -2.87 -8.56
CA HIS A 150 -10.77 -4.10 -7.86
C HIS A 150 -10.69 -5.31 -8.79
N LEU A 151 -9.89 -6.33 -8.42
CA LEU A 151 -9.76 -7.59 -9.18
C LEU A 151 -10.82 -8.63 -8.80
N SER A 152 -11.27 -8.70 -7.55
CA SER A 152 -12.21 -9.70 -7.09
C SER A 152 -13.21 -9.18 -6.07
N HIS A 153 -14.32 -9.90 -5.88
CA HIS A 153 -15.32 -9.59 -4.87
C HIS A 153 -14.97 -10.05 -3.45
N SER A 154 -13.97 -10.90 -3.28
CA SER A 154 -13.52 -11.39 -1.98
C SER A 154 -12.63 -10.39 -1.24
N THR A 155 -11.71 -9.78 -1.93
CA THR A 155 -10.88 -8.63 -1.57
C THR A 155 -10.07 -8.63 -0.31
N TRP A 156 -9.67 -9.73 0.19
CA TRP A 156 -8.81 -9.75 1.37
C TRP A 156 -7.31 -9.83 1.05
N TYR A 157 -6.95 -9.84 -0.20
CA TYR A 157 -5.57 -9.73 -0.66
C TYR A 157 -5.37 -8.75 -1.82
N ASN A 158 -6.40 -8.39 -2.57
CA ASN A 158 -6.30 -7.41 -3.64
C ASN A 158 -6.57 -5.98 -3.12
N PRO A 159 -5.77 -4.99 -3.52
CA PRO A 159 -5.95 -3.60 -3.12
C PRO A 159 -7.16 -2.96 -3.80
N GLN A 160 -7.72 -1.96 -3.16
CA GLN A 160 -8.77 -1.12 -3.71
C GLN A 160 -8.14 0.06 -4.44
N GLN A 161 -7.79 -0.12 -5.70
CA GLN A 161 -6.80 0.69 -6.41
C GLN A 161 -7.20 2.16 -6.63
N MET A 162 -8.26 2.43 -7.41
CA MET A 162 -8.60 3.79 -7.81
C MET A 162 -9.07 4.65 -6.63
N GLY A 163 -9.98 4.13 -5.82
CA GLY A 163 -10.46 4.81 -4.63
C GLY A 163 -9.34 5.10 -3.64
N LEU A 164 -8.48 4.11 -3.37
CA LEU A 164 -7.32 4.25 -2.47
C LEU A 164 -6.36 5.33 -2.94
N SER A 165 -5.97 5.30 -4.22
CA SER A 165 -5.02 6.25 -4.80
C SER A 165 -5.57 7.68 -4.75
N THR A 166 -6.82 7.86 -5.15
CA THR A 166 -7.51 9.16 -5.11
C THR A 166 -7.59 9.69 -3.68
N TYR A 167 -7.99 8.85 -2.73
CA TYR A 167 -8.09 9.21 -1.31
C TYR A 167 -6.74 9.67 -0.76
N PHE A 168 -5.66 8.97 -1.06
CA PHE A 168 -4.34 9.32 -0.55
C PHE A 168 -3.73 10.57 -1.17
N PHE A 169 -4.15 10.97 -2.35
CA PHE A 169 -3.76 12.30 -2.86
C PHE A 169 -4.35 13.41 -2.00
N PHE A 170 -5.62 13.35 -1.64
CA PHE A 170 -6.26 14.37 -0.79
C PHE A 170 -5.80 14.26 0.67
N LYS A 171 -5.82 13.08 1.25
CA LYS A 171 -5.39 12.86 2.63
C LYS A 171 -3.91 13.18 2.83
N GLY A 172 -3.06 12.80 1.88
CA GLY A 172 -1.63 13.16 1.87
C GLY A 172 -1.42 14.67 1.73
N TYR A 173 -2.21 15.33 0.88
CA TYR A 173 -2.22 16.79 0.77
C TYR A 173 -2.48 17.45 2.13
N ASP A 174 -3.47 16.99 2.90
CA ASP A 174 -3.80 17.52 4.22
C ASP A 174 -2.63 17.45 5.19
N TYR A 175 -1.90 16.33 5.20
CA TYR A 175 -0.72 16.19 6.04
C TYR A 175 0.43 17.11 5.59
N ILE A 176 0.64 17.27 4.29
CA ILE A 176 1.65 18.19 3.75
C ILE A 176 1.25 19.64 4.03
N GLU A 177 -0.03 20.01 3.95
CA GLU A 177 -0.51 21.36 4.26
C GLU A 177 -0.28 21.72 5.73
N LYS A 178 -0.48 20.78 6.65
CA LYS A 178 -0.20 20.97 8.10
C LYS A 178 1.28 21.31 8.39
N LYS A 179 2.21 20.91 7.51
CA LYS A 179 3.65 21.24 7.66
C LYS A 179 3.94 22.73 7.43
N LYS A 180 3.07 23.46 6.75
CA LYS A 180 3.16 24.91 6.47
C LYS A 180 4.49 25.36 5.84
N SER A 181 5.19 24.46 5.16
CA SER A 181 6.46 24.73 4.52
C SER A 181 6.28 25.18 3.06
N PRO A 182 6.88 26.31 2.64
CA PRO A 182 6.81 26.78 1.26
C PRO A 182 7.48 25.83 0.26
N SER A 183 8.36 24.94 0.73
CA SER A 183 9.02 23.93 -0.10
C SER A 183 8.04 22.98 -0.78
N TYR A 184 6.87 22.77 -0.21
CA TYR A 184 5.83 21.88 -0.74
C TYR A 184 4.82 22.56 -1.66
N THR A 185 4.92 23.86 -1.95
CA THR A 185 3.91 24.61 -2.71
C THR A 185 3.61 23.99 -4.08
N ILE A 186 4.65 23.60 -4.83
CA ILE A 186 4.46 22.98 -6.16
C ILE A 186 3.94 21.55 -6.03
N LEU A 187 4.46 20.79 -5.07
CA LEU A 187 4.01 19.43 -4.81
C LEU A 187 2.52 19.39 -4.48
N LYS A 188 2.04 20.25 -3.58
CA LYS A 188 0.62 20.35 -3.22
C LYS A 188 -0.29 20.55 -4.44
N LYS A 189 0.10 21.44 -5.36
CA LYS A 189 -0.65 21.66 -6.60
C LYS A 189 -0.70 20.42 -7.48
N ARG A 190 0.41 19.67 -7.56
CA ARG A 190 0.46 18.41 -8.33
C ARG A 190 -0.39 17.33 -7.68
N MET A 191 -0.38 17.24 -6.35
CA MET A 191 -1.22 16.29 -5.63
C MET A 191 -2.72 16.57 -5.85
N LEU A 192 -3.12 17.84 -5.82
CA LEU A 192 -4.50 18.23 -6.16
C LEU A 192 -4.85 17.93 -7.61
N ASP A 193 -3.93 18.14 -8.57
CA ASP A 193 -4.15 17.80 -9.98
C ASP A 193 -4.37 16.29 -10.16
N GLU A 194 -3.56 15.45 -9.52
CA GLU A 194 -3.75 13.99 -9.58
C GLU A 194 -5.01 13.54 -8.80
N GLY A 195 -5.24 14.09 -7.61
CA GLY A 195 -6.45 13.79 -6.83
C GLY A 195 -7.74 14.16 -7.58
N SER A 196 -7.77 15.32 -8.22
CA SER A 196 -8.91 15.75 -9.07
C SER A 196 -9.12 14.83 -10.26
N TRP A 197 -8.04 14.40 -10.93
CA TRP A 197 -8.09 13.44 -12.02
C TRP A 197 -8.74 12.11 -11.60
N GLY A 198 -8.37 11.61 -10.42
CA GLY A 198 -8.97 10.41 -9.85
C GLY A 198 -10.43 10.60 -9.42
N ALA A 199 -10.76 11.74 -8.79
CA ALA A 199 -12.11 12.05 -8.36
C ALA A 199 -13.07 12.16 -9.54
N ASP A 200 -12.66 12.83 -10.64
CA ASP A 200 -13.43 12.92 -11.87
C ASP A 200 -13.73 11.54 -12.46
N PHE A 201 -12.74 10.66 -12.46
CA PHE A 201 -12.92 9.28 -12.91
C PHE A 201 -13.90 8.51 -12.02
N LEU A 202 -13.80 8.65 -10.69
CA LEU A 202 -14.72 7.99 -9.77
C LEU A 202 -16.17 8.46 -9.95
N VAL A 203 -16.43 9.76 -10.22
CA VAL A 203 -17.78 10.23 -10.56
C VAL A 203 -18.29 9.60 -11.84
N ARG A 204 -17.44 9.46 -12.88
CA ARG A 204 -17.86 8.80 -14.14
C ARG A 204 -18.14 7.32 -13.96
N THR A 205 -17.48 6.66 -13.03
CA THR A 205 -17.74 5.24 -12.71
C THR A 205 -18.96 5.06 -11.81
N HIS A 206 -19.45 6.11 -11.14
CA HIS A 206 -20.64 6.05 -10.30
C HIS A 206 -21.91 5.86 -11.15
N ILE A 207 -22.73 4.90 -10.77
CA ILE A 207 -24.05 4.64 -11.40
C ILE A 207 -25.11 5.32 -10.53
N PRO A 208 -25.89 6.29 -11.08
CA PRO A 208 -26.95 6.94 -10.32
C PRO A 208 -27.87 5.93 -9.63
N SER A 209 -28.09 6.10 -8.33
CA SER A 209 -28.86 5.15 -7.49
C SER A 209 -28.26 3.72 -7.49
N GLY A 210 -26.97 3.61 -7.64
CA GLY A 210 -26.20 2.36 -7.70
C GLY A 210 -24.83 2.47 -7.03
N SER A 211 -23.94 1.59 -7.43
CA SER A 211 -22.55 1.55 -6.99
C SER A 211 -21.62 2.15 -8.05
N PHE A 212 -20.37 1.73 -8.06
CA PHE A 212 -19.36 2.15 -9.04
C PHE A 212 -19.04 1.02 -10.01
N ILE A 213 -18.73 1.34 -11.24
CA ILE A 213 -18.16 0.38 -12.19
C ILE A 213 -16.87 -0.20 -11.62
N ARG A 214 -16.76 -1.51 -11.64
CA ARG A 214 -15.65 -2.24 -11.02
C ARG A 214 -14.38 -2.22 -11.86
N SER A 215 -14.51 -2.41 -13.17
CA SER A 215 -13.35 -2.56 -14.05
C SER A 215 -13.61 -2.14 -15.48
N ILE A 216 -12.56 -1.65 -16.14
CA ILE A 216 -12.44 -1.48 -17.57
C ILE A 216 -11.24 -2.31 -18.00
N ARG A 217 -11.41 -3.14 -19.04
CA ARG A 217 -10.34 -3.99 -19.53
C ARG A 217 -10.31 -4.04 -21.03
N ARG A 218 -9.15 -4.35 -21.58
CA ARG A 218 -9.00 -4.74 -23.00
C ARG A 218 -9.76 -6.04 -23.27
N ASN A 219 -10.45 -6.09 -24.38
CA ASN A 219 -11.02 -7.33 -24.87
C ASN A 219 -9.90 -8.29 -25.26
N GLU A 220 -9.99 -9.54 -24.81
CA GLU A 220 -8.98 -10.56 -25.08
C GLU A 220 -8.91 -10.92 -26.57
N ASP A 221 -7.73 -11.20 -26.99
CA ASP A 221 -7.16 -11.90 -28.12
C ASP A 221 -5.79 -11.30 -28.52
N LEU A 222 -5.27 -10.41 -27.70
CA LEU A 222 -4.00 -9.76 -27.99
C LEU A 222 -2.90 -10.43 -27.15
N ASN A 223 -1.91 -11.00 -27.84
CA ASN A 223 -0.60 -11.17 -27.24
C ASN A 223 -0.25 -9.88 -26.52
N HIS A 224 0.25 -9.95 -25.31
CA HIS A 224 0.65 -8.79 -24.48
C HIS A 224 1.51 -7.76 -25.23
N MET A 225 2.05 -8.12 -26.38
CA MET A 225 2.86 -7.29 -27.27
C MET A 225 2.05 -6.33 -28.16
N ASP A 226 0.73 -6.52 -28.34
CA ASP A 226 -0.12 -5.65 -29.17
C ASP A 226 -0.97 -4.68 -28.33
N VAL A 227 -0.35 -4.12 -27.31
CA VAL A 227 -0.92 -3.27 -26.26
C VAL A 227 -1.73 -2.06 -26.77
N ILE A 228 -1.50 -1.63 -28.00
CA ILE A 228 -2.01 -0.34 -28.54
C ILE A 228 -3.30 -0.49 -29.37
N LYS A 229 -3.75 -1.69 -29.68
CA LYS A 229 -4.82 -1.91 -30.70
C LYS A 229 -6.08 -2.63 -30.24
N GLY A 230 -6.23 -2.95 -28.97
CA GLY A 230 -7.41 -3.66 -28.49
C GLY A 230 -8.53 -2.72 -28.12
N THR A 231 -9.76 -3.06 -28.55
CA THR A 231 -10.97 -2.43 -28.00
C THR A 231 -11.08 -2.69 -26.52
N ARG A 232 -11.51 -1.69 -25.76
CA ARG A 232 -11.79 -1.84 -24.32
C ARG A 232 -13.28 -2.05 -24.08
N SER A 233 -13.62 -2.66 -22.95
CA SER A 233 -15.01 -2.83 -22.51
C SER A 233 -15.14 -2.74 -21.00
N ILE A 234 -16.35 -2.50 -20.54
CA ILE A 234 -16.72 -2.51 -19.13
C ILE A 234 -16.96 -3.95 -18.69
N GLY A 235 -16.34 -4.34 -17.58
CA GLY A 235 -16.43 -5.70 -17.03
C GLY A 235 -15.23 -6.56 -17.37
N PHE A 236 -15.05 -7.61 -16.59
CA PHE A 236 -13.87 -8.46 -16.62
C PHE A 236 -14.28 -9.92 -16.62
N ASP A 237 -13.84 -10.66 -17.62
CA ASP A 237 -14.04 -12.10 -17.71
C ASP A 237 -12.70 -12.81 -17.48
N TYR A 238 -12.61 -13.57 -16.38
CA TYR A 238 -11.41 -14.32 -16.00
C TYR A 238 -11.29 -15.70 -16.67
N HIS A 239 -12.13 -16.03 -17.63
CA HIS A 239 -12.22 -17.39 -18.20
C HIS A 239 -10.91 -18.01 -18.71
N ASN A 240 -9.85 -17.22 -18.90
CA ASN A 240 -8.61 -17.72 -19.48
C ASN A 240 -7.38 -17.55 -18.58
N SER A 241 -7.49 -17.06 -17.34
CA SER A 241 -6.33 -17.08 -16.47
C SER A 241 -6.14 -18.49 -15.92
N SER A 242 -5.12 -19.16 -16.40
CA SER A 242 -4.63 -20.43 -15.83
C SER A 242 -4.02 -20.25 -14.44
N ASP A 243 -4.03 -19.04 -13.91
CA ASP A 243 -3.50 -18.72 -12.61
C ASP A 243 -4.50 -19.11 -11.53
N GLN A 244 -3.99 -19.87 -10.60
CA GLN A 244 -4.69 -20.56 -9.51
C GLN A 244 -5.34 -19.58 -8.54
N PHE A 245 -6.49 -19.04 -8.88
CA PHE A 245 -7.33 -18.35 -7.91
C PHE A 245 -8.03 -19.37 -7.00
N SER A 246 -8.31 -18.99 -5.76
CA SER A 246 -9.03 -19.85 -4.82
C SER A 246 -10.43 -20.18 -5.33
N GLU A 247 -11.05 -21.26 -4.84
CA GLU A 247 -12.45 -21.60 -5.18
C GLU A 247 -13.44 -20.43 -4.95
N ALA A 248 -13.12 -19.52 -4.01
CA ALA A 248 -13.91 -18.32 -3.78
C ALA A 248 -13.80 -17.32 -4.93
N GLU A 249 -12.72 -17.35 -5.71
CA GLU A 249 -12.46 -16.43 -6.81
C GLU A 249 -12.83 -16.98 -8.18
N THR A 250 -12.81 -18.29 -8.36
CA THR A 250 -13.29 -18.90 -9.60
C THR A 250 -14.77 -18.61 -9.87
N LYS A 251 -15.54 -18.25 -8.84
CA LYS A 251 -16.91 -17.73 -9.00
C LYS A 251 -16.99 -16.31 -9.52
N ASP A 252 -15.91 -15.54 -9.42
CA ASP A 252 -15.82 -14.18 -9.97
C ASP A 252 -15.42 -14.18 -11.46
N SER A 253 -15.21 -15.36 -12.06
CA SER A 253 -14.68 -15.50 -13.40
C SER A 253 -15.71 -15.37 -14.52
N GLU A 254 -17.01 -15.47 -14.21
CA GLU A 254 -18.08 -15.36 -15.21
C GLU A 254 -18.97 -14.15 -14.95
N ILE A 255 -19.24 -13.37 -16.00
CA ILE A 255 -20.29 -12.36 -15.95
C ILE A 255 -21.64 -13.07 -16.03
N VAL A 256 -22.19 -13.40 -14.88
CA VAL A 256 -23.44 -14.17 -14.78
C VAL A 256 -24.69 -13.30 -14.72
N ASP A 257 -24.56 -12.06 -14.22
CA ASP A 257 -25.68 -11.11 -14.10
C ASP A 257 -25.18 -9.65 -14.04
N ASP A 258 -26.12 -8.71 -13.91
CA ASP A 258 -25.85 -7.29 -13.87
C ASP A 258 -25.05 -6.81 -12.64
N THR A 259 -25.07 -7.55 -11.53
CA THR A 259 -24.34 -7.14 -10.30
C THR A 259 -22.83 -7.30 -10.45
N TYR A 260 -22.39 -8.09 -11.43
CA TYR A 260 -20.98 -8.33 -11.70
C TYR A 260 -20.20 -7.07 -12.11
N TYR A 261 -20.85 -6.10 -12.75
CA TYR A 261 -20.17 -4.89 -13.25
C TYR A 261 -19.87 -3.86 -12.17
N GLU A 262 -20.43 -4.01 -10.99
CA GLU A 262 -20.40 -2.99 -9.95
C GLU A 262 -19.63 -3.46 -8.71
N THR A 263 -19.12 -2.49 -7.93
CA THR A 263 -18.37 -2.77 -6.72
C THR A 263 -19.27 -3.02 -5.52
N SER A 264 -18.84 -3.92 -4.63
CA SER A 264 -19.26 -3.91 -3.22
C SER A 264 -18.47 -2.84 -2.44
N LEU A 265 -18.80 -2.66 -1.15
CA LEU A 265 -18.00 -1.82 -0.25
C LEU A 265 -16.53 -2.28 -0.23
N ARG A 266 -16.30 -3.57 0.01
CA ARG A 266 -14.96 -4.17 0.08
C ARG A 266 -14.24 -4.25 -1.26
N SER A 267 -14.95 -4.19 -2.38
CA SER A 267 -14.35 -4.28 -3.72
C SER A 267 -14.11 -2.92 -4.38
N GLY A 268 -13.96 -1.86 -3.61
CA GLY A 268 -13.58 -0.53 -4.08
C GLY A 268 -14.62 0.56 -3.80
N GLY A 269 -15.89 0.22 -3.58
CA GLY A 269 -16.96 1.19 -3.38
C GLY A 269 -16.74 2.08 -2.16
N ALA A 270 -16.34 1.49 -1.02
CA ALA A 270 -16.13 2.28 0.20
C ALA A 270 -14.95 3.26 0.08
N LEU A 271 -13.85 2.86 -0.57
CA LEU A 271 -12.71 3.76 -0.80
C LEU A 271 -13.03 4.84 -1.85
N ALA A 272 -13.86 4.54 -2.84
CA ALA A 272 -14.37 5.55 -3.78
C ALA A 272 -15.22 6.59 -3.05
N ILE A 273 -16.13 6.17 -2.16
CA ILE A 273 -16.92 7.06 -1.30
C ILE A 273 -16.02 7.94 -0.43
N ALA A 274 -15.04 7.35 0.27
CA ALA A 274 -14.10 8.11 1.11
C ALA A 274 -13.30 9.13 0.30
N ALA A 275 -12.85 8.75 -0.91
CA ALA A 275 -12.10 9.61 -1.81
C ALA A 275 -12.94 10.80 -2.30
N LEU A 276 -14.17 10.56 -2.74
CA LEU A 276 -15.08 11.59 -3.22
C LEU A 276 -15.53 12.52 -2.09
N ALA A 277 -15.84 11.98 -0.91
CA ALA A 277 -16.15 12.78 0.27
C ALA A 277 -14.97 13.69 0.65
N SER A 278 -13.75 13.16 0.65
CA SER A 278 -12.55 13.97 0.89
C SER A 278 -12.34 15.01 -0.22
N ALA A 279 -12.49 14.65 -1.50
CA ALA A 279 -12.35 15.56 -2.63
C ALA A 279 -13.28 16.77 -2.53
N SER A 280 -14.51 16.58 -2.04
CA SER A 280 -15.52 17.63 -1.92
C SER A 280 -15.11 18.79 -1.00
N THR A 281 -14.12 18.58 -0.13
CA THR A 281 -13.62 19.60 0.82
C THR A 281 -12.38 20.35 0.31
N HIS A 282 -11.89 20.03 -0.88
CA HIS A 282 -10.67 20.62 -1.45
C HIS A 282 -10.97 21.52 -2.65
N GLU A 283 -10.06 22.46 -2.93
CA GLU A 283 -10.06 23.21 -4.19
C GLU A 283 -9.56 22.31 -5.33
N THR A 284 -10.46 21.53 -5.91
CA THR A 284 -10.15 20.62 -7.00
C THR A 284 -9.89 21.36 -8.30
N ILE A 285 -9.06 20.77 -9.16
CA ILE A 285 -8.70 21.29 -10.49
C ILE A 285 -9.46 20.47 -11.53
N SER A 286 -10.79 20.55 -11.50
CA SER A 286 -11.66 19.88 -12.46
C SER A 286 -12.37 20.91 -13.33
N GLU A 287 -12.53 20.59 -14.63
CA GLU A 287 -13.39 21.33 -15.56
C GLU A 287 -14.76 20.65 -15.71
N ASP A 288 -14.89 19.39 -15.32
CA ASP A 288 -16.09 18.57 -15.57
C ASP A 288 -17.02 18.52 -14.34
N TYR A 289 -16.47 18.52 -13.11
CA TYR A 289 -17.23 18.33 -11.88
C TYR A 289 -16.87 19.33 -10.79
N SER A 290 -17.86 19.66 -9.99
CA SER A 290 -17.72 20.52 -8.82
C SER A 290 -17.54 19.70 -7.54
N SER A 291 -17.14 20.37 -6.44
CA SER A 291 -17.11 19.74 -5.10
C SER A 291 -18.49 19.18 -4.69
N GLN A 292 -19.58 19.76 -5.17
CA GLN A 292 -20.93 19.27 -4.90
C GLN A 292 -21.20 17.96 -5.64
N ASP A 293 -20.77 17.83 -6.90
CA ASP A 293 -20.94 16.58 -7.67
C ASP A 293 -20.19 15.42 -7.01
N TYR A 294 -18.99 15.67 -6.46
CA TYR A 294 -18.24 14.66 -5.71
C TYR A 294 -18.99 14.22 -4.45
N LEU A 295 -19.54 15.18 -3.70
CA LEU A 295 -20.26 14.87 -2.47
C LEU A 295 -21.54 14.09 -2.76
N GLU A 296 -22.34 14.53 -3.74
CA GLU A 296 -23.58 13.87 -4.15
C GLU A 296 -23.33 12.41 -4.55
N ALA A 297 -22.31 12.16 -5.39
CA ALA A 297 -21.95 10.79 -5.77
C ALA A 297 -21.51 9.94 -4.56
N ALA A 298 -20.78 10.53 -3.61
CA ALA A 298 -20.37 9.82 -2.40
C ALA A 298 -21.56 9.47 -1.50
N GLU A 299 -22.48 10.40 -1.29
CA GLU A 299 -23.66 10.19 -0.44
C GLU A 299 -24.63 9.17 -1.07
N GLU A 300 -24.93 9.28 -2.36
CA GLU A 300 -25.79 8.33 -3.08
C GLU A 300 -25.21 6.90 -3.05
N ALA A 301 -23.92 6.75 -3.34
CA ALA A 301 -23.26 5.45 -3.33
C ALA A 301 -23.20 4.86 -1.91
N TYR A 302 -22.98 5.69 -0.88
CA TYR A 302 -22.97 5.23 0.51
C TYR A 302 -24.33 4.69 0.92
N GLU A 303 -25.40 5.48 0.73
CA GLU A 303 -26.76 5.08 1.07
C GLU A 303 -27.16 3.79 0.34
N TYR A 304 -26.86 3.72 -0.94
CA TYR A 304 -27.16 2.53 -1.74
C TYR A 304 -26.39 1.30 -1.28
N LEU A 305 -25.06 1.40 -1.09
CA LEU A 305 -24.21 0.26 -0.75
C LEU A 305 -24.44 -0.25 0.69
N VAL A 306 -24.74 0.62 1.64
CA VAL A 306 -25.08 0.16 3.01
C VAL A 306 -26.30 -0.77 3.00
N GLU A 307 -27.27 -0.53 2.14
CA GLU A 307 -28.45 -1.37 2.00
C GLU A 307 -28.24 -2.60 1.09
N ASN A 308 -27.42 -2.46 0.04
CA ASN A 308 -27.36 -3.42 -1.06
C ASN A 308 -26.00 -4.14 -1.22
N ASN A 309 -25.05 -3.94 -0.29
CA ASN A 309 -23.69 -4.50 -0.39
C ASN A 309 -23.67 -6.01 -0.71
N ASN A 310 -24.58 -6.77 -0.09
CA ASN A 310 -24.68 -8.22 -0.27
C ASN A 310 -24.95 -8.66 -1.72
N LEU A 311 -25.50 -7.78 -2.56
CA LEU A 311 -25.75 -8.09 -3.97
C LEU A 311 -24.43 -8.17 -4.78
N TYR A 312 -23.39 -7.46 -4.30
CA TYR A 312 -22.14 -7.26 -5.02
C TYR A 312 -20.97 -8.03 -4.38
N THR A 313 -21.22 -8.89 -3.41
CA THR A 313 -20.21 -9.73 -2.78
C THR A 313 -20.33 -11.17 -3.26
N ASN A 314 -19.19 -11.85 -3.40
CA ASN A 314 -19.13 -13.23 -3.90
C ASN A 314 -19.89 -14.25 -3.03
N ASP A 315 -20.10 -13.96 -1.74
CA ASP A 315 -20.72 -14.83 -0.77
C ASP A 315 -22.07 -14.32 -0.22
N GLY A 316 -22.53 -13.17 -0.69
CA GLY A 316 -23.77 -12.52 -0.24
C GLY A 316 -23.74 -12.03 1.22
N LYS A 317 -22.56 -11.81 1.80
CA LYS A 317 -22.40 -11.46 3.23
C LYS A 317 -21.41 -10.32 3.41
N TRP A 318 -21.58 -9.63 4.53
CA TRP A 318 -20.57 -8.71 5.03
C TRP A 318 -19.43 -9.45 5.70
N ASN A 319 -18.21 -8.93 5.56
CA ASN A 319 -17.02 -9.44 6.22
C ASN A 319 -16.20 -8.31 6.86
N PHE A 320 -15.06 -8.65 7.45
CA PHE A 320 -14.21 -7.68 8.12
C PHE A 320 -13.72 -6.55 7.20
N VAL A 321 -13.49 -6.83 5.91
CA VAL A 321 -13.05 -5.82 4.94
C VAL A 321 -14.15 -4.77 4.71
N ASP A 322 -15.41 -5.19 4.61
CA ASP A 322 -16.54 -4.26 4.51
C ASP A 322 -16.59 -3.32 5.72
N TYR A 323 -16.37 -3.85 6.94
CA TYR A 323 -16.51 -3.04 8.17
C TYR A 323 -15.45 -1.96 8.29
N TYR A 324 -14.17 -2.25 8.04
CA TYR A 324 -13.15 -1.22 8.17
C TYR A 324 -13.17 -0.21 7.01
N THR A 325 -13.57 -0.62 5.83
CA THR A 325 -13.65 0.29 4.68
C THR A 325 -14.87 1.20 4.76
N VAL A 326 -16.04 0.70 5.19
CA VAL A 326 -17.22 1.55 5.41
C VAL A 326 -17.07 2.47 6.62
N LEU A 327 -16.32 2.06 7.66
CA LEU A 327 -15.94 2.95 8.75
C LEU A 327 -15.17 4.17 8.23
N LEU A 328 -14.19 3.94 7.35
CA LEU A 328 -13.46 5.03 6.72
C LEU A 328 -14.38 5.92 5.87
N ALA A 329 -15.24 5.33 5.03
CA ALA A 329 -16.18 6.05 4.18
C ALA A 329 -17.14 6.94 4.99
N SER A 330 -17.78 6.39 6.01
CA SER A 330 -18.71 7.14 6.87
C SER A 330 -17.99 8.23 7.68
N THR A 331 -16.75 7.99 8.09
CA THR A 331 -15.93 8.98 8.79
C THR A 331 -15.61 10.17 7.87
N GLU A 332 -15.21 9.93 6.62
CA GLU A 332 -14.92 11.02 5.67
C GLU A 332 -16.20 11.76 5.26
N LEU A 333 -17.33 11.09 5.10
CA LEU A 333 -18.63 11.73 4.89
C LEU A 333 -19.02 12.62 6.08
N TYR A 334 -18.81 12.17 7.32
CA TYR A 334 -19.00 13.03 8.48
C TYR A 334 -18.07 14.24 8.48
N LEU A 335 -16.80 14.05 8.14
CA LEU A 335 -15.83 15.15 8.08
C LEU A 335 -16.19 16.17 6.99
N SER A 336 -16.77 15.74 5.88
CA SER A 336 -17.17 16.61 4.76
C SER A 336 -18.49 17.34 5.03
N THR A 337 -19.52 16.63 5.49
CA THR A 337 -20.88 17.18 5.64
C THR A 337 -21.18 17.76 7.01
N LYS A 338 -20.51 17.27 8.06
CA LYS A 338 -20.85 17.49 9.49
C LYS A 338 -22.25 16.96 9.88
N ASP A 339 -22.84 16.11 9.04
CA ASP A 339 -24.10 15.45 9.37
C ASP A 339 -23.87 14.33 10.39
N GLU A 340 -24.54 14.45 11.54
CA GLU A 340 -24.42 13.49 12.66
C GLU A 340 -24.88 12.07 12.28
N LYS A 341 -25.67 11.88 11.21
CA LYS A 341 -26.04 10.53 10.73
C LYS A 341 -24.80 9.69 10.41
N TYR A 342 -23.81 10.28 9.74
CA TYR A 342 -22.58 9.57 9.38
C TYR A 342 -21.67 9.29 10.58
N LEU A 343 -21.69 10.16 11.61
CA LEU A 343 -20.98 9.87 12.86
C LEU A 343 -21.64 8.71 13.62
N LEU A 344 -22.97 8.65 13.63
CA LEU A 344 -23.70 7.54 14.24
C LEU A 344 -23.43 6.22 13.52
N ASP A 345 -23.39 6.25 12.20
CA ASP A 345 -23.02 5.09 11.39
C ASP A 345 -21.56 4.67 11.66
N SER A 346 -20.63 5.62 11.72
CA SER A 346 -19.23 5.33 12.05
C SER A 346 -19.07 4.65 13.41
N ARG A 347 -19.85 5.06 14.41
CA ARG A 347 -19.90 4.38 15.73
C ARG A 347 -20.35 2.93 15.61
N ALA A 348 -21.38 2.68 14.78
CA ALA A 348 -21.87 1.32 14.56
C ALA A 348 -20.85 0.45 13.84
N TRP A 349 -20.18 0.98 12.80
CA TRP A 349 -19.16 0.27 12.05
C TRP A 349 -17.89 0.03 12.88
N CYS A 350 -17.45 1.01 13.67
CA CYS A 350 -16.34 0.85 14.60
C CYS A 350 -16.60 -0.28 15.58
N LYS A 351 -17.80 -0.35 16.15
CA LYS A 351 -18.21 -1.44 17.04
C LYS A 351 -18.14 -2.79 16.32
N LYS A 352 -18.67 -2.89 15.09
CA LYS A 352 -18.59 -4.10 14.29
C LYS A 352 -17.16 -4.52 14.02
N MET A 353 -16.30 -3.58 13.70
CA MET A 353 -14.88 -3.84 13.49
C MET A 353 -14.18 -4.36 14.76
N ILE A 354 -14.49 -3.79 15.93
CA ILE A 354 -13.95 -4.24 17.22
C ILE A 354 -14.43 -5.65 17.58
N GLU A 355 -15.67 -6.04 17.21
CA GLU A 355 -16.18 -7.40 17.37
C GLU A 355 -15.33 -8.45 16.60
N HIS A 356 -14.58 -8.03 15.56
CA HIS A 356 -13.63 -8.86 14.81
C HIS A 356 -12.21 -8.85 15.41
N THR A 357 -12.05 -8.63 16.69
CA THR A 357 -10.78 -8.72 17.37
C THR A 357 -10.73 -9.86 18.37
N LEU A 358 -9.59 -10.53 18.48
CA LEU A 358 -9.29 -11.52 19.49
C LEU A 358 -8.20 -11.01 20.43
N ALA A 359 -8.46 -11.04 21.74
CA ALA A 359 -7.43 -10.78 22.74
C ALA A 359 -6.46 -11.99 22.79
N ILE A 360 -5.16 -11.74 22.57
CA ILE A 360 -4.10 -12.75 22.53
C ILE A 360 -3.39 -12.84 23.90
N ARG A 361 -3.03 -11.69 24.45
CA ARG A 361 -2.45 -11.52 25.80
C ARG A 361 -2.90 -10.17 26.35
N GLU A 362 -2.52 -9.88 27.58
CA GLU A 362 -2.82 -8.58 28.19
C GLU A 362 -2.23 -7.45 27.33
N GLY A 363 -3.08 -6.51 26.90
CA GLY A 363 -2.73 -5.37 26.05
C GLY A 363 -2.39 -5.73 24.61
N GLU A 364 -2.64 -6.95 24.15
CA GLU A 364 -2.42 -7.38 22.76
C GLU A 364 -3.68 -8.00 22.15
N ARG A 365 -4.02 -7.57 20.94
CA ARG A 365 -5.11 -8.10 20.11
C ARG A 365 -4.61 -8.37 18.71
N ARG A 366 -5.33 -9.22 17.99
CA ARG A 366 -5.26 -9.31 16.54
C ARG A 366 -6.65 -9.12 15.93
N PHE A 367 -6.69 -8.66 14.70
CA PHE A 367 -7.90 -8.75 13.91
C PHE A 367 -8.13 -10.17 13.42
N GLU A 368 -9.39 -10.55 13.33
CA GLU A 368 -9.81 -11.82 12.74
C GLU A 368 -10.76 -11.56 11.57
N TYR A 369 -10.50 -12.23 10.46
CA TYR A 369 -11.39 -12.22 9.31
C TYR A 369 -12.74 -12.87 9.67
N THR A 370 -12.66 -14.07 10.25
CA THR A 370 -13.73 -14.78 10.96
C THR A 370 -13.14 -15.39 12.24
N PRO A 371 -13.94 -15.80 13.22
CA PRO A 371 -13.42 -16.38 14.46
C PRO A 371 -12.43 -17.52 14.22
N GLY A 372 -11.24 -17.37 14.77
CA GLY A 372 -10.12 -18.32 14.61
C GLY A 372 -9.30 -18.16 13.33
N PHE A 373 -9.65 -17.23 12.46
CA PHE A 373 -8.92 -16.94 11.24
C PHE A 373 -8.29 -15.55 11.32
N PRO A 374 -6.97 -15.45 11.55
CA PRO A 374 -6.28 -14.17 11.60
C PRO A 374 -6.49 -13.38 10.31
N PHE A 375 -6.73 -12.07 10.46
CA PHE A 375 -6.76 -11.18 9.31
C PHE A 375 -5.33 -10.90 8.84
N HIS A 376 -5.10 -11.10 7.56
CA HIS A 376 -3.91 -10.67 6.85
C HIS A 376 -4.31 -10.16 5.46
N HIS A 377 -3.50 -9.28 4.88
CA HIS A 377 -3.80 -8.69 3.57
C HIS A 377 -2.50 -8.41 2.80
N ALA A 378 -2.46 -8.78 1.53
CA ALA A 378 -1.27 -8.63 0.70
C ALA A 378 -0.86 -7.17 0.43
N SER A 379 -1.77 -6.21 0.60
CA SER A 379 -1.54 -4.79 0.29
C SER A 379 -1.99 -3.86 1.42
N ASP A 380 -3.23 -4.00 1.90
CA ASP A 380 -3.91 -3.00 2.72
C ASP A 380 -3.96 -3.37 4.21
N GLU A 381 -2.97 -4.15 4.70
CA GLU A 381 -2.96 -4.64 6.08
C GLU A 381 -3.01 -3.53 7.15
N GLY A 382 -2.45 -2.37 6.84
CA GLY A 382 -2.51 -1.20 7.72
C GLY A 382 -3.85 -0.44 7.69
N LEU A 383 -4.70 -0.66 6.69
CA LEU A 383 -5.93 0.13 6.49
C LEU A 383 -6.95 0.01 7.63
N PRO A 384 -7.20 -1.19 8.22
CA PRO A 384 -8.08 -1.29 9.38
C PRO A 384 -7.64 -0.42 10.56
N ILE A 385 -6.34 -0.34 10.79
CA ILE A 385 -5.74 0.47 11.86
C ILE A 385 -5.92 1.95 11.57
N LEU A 386 -5.68 2.37 10.32
CA LEU A 386 -5.93 3.75 9.88
C LEU A 386 -7.38 4.15 10.02
N SER A 387 -8.32 3.24 9.68
CA SER A 387 -9.76 3.51 9.82
C SER A 387 -10.14 3.79 11.28
N LEU A 388 -9.58 3.03 12.25
CA LEU A 388 -9.77 3.30 13.68
C LEU A 388 -9.16 4.64 14.10
N ILE A 389 -7.96 4.96 13.65
CA ILE A 389 -7.27 6.21 13.99
C ILE A 389 -8.07 7.40 13.46
N PHE A 390 -8.44 7.41 12.17
CA PHE A 390 -9.17 8.52 11.57
C PHE A 390 -10.58 8.68 12.17
N TYR A 391 -11.26 7.59 12.49
CA TYR A 391 -12.51 7.65 13.25
C TYR A 391 -12.27 8.25 14.64
N GLY A 392 -11.28 7.79 15.38
CA GLY A 392 -10.96 8.31 16.72
C GLY A 392 -10.62 9.80 16.70
N GLU A 393 -9.94 10.30 15.67
CA GLU A 393 -9.66 11.72 15.47
C GLU A 393 -10.91 12.55 15.14
N ALA A 394 -11.91 11.94 14.49
CA ALA A 394 -13.17 12.59 14.11
C ALA A 394 -14.24 12.53 15.22
N GLU A 395 -14.16 11.55 16.14
CA GLU A 395 -15.16 11.30 17.17
C GLU A 395 -15.14 12.38 18.27
N LYS A 396 -16.31 12.87 18.64
CA LYS A 396 -16.49 13.88 19.69
C LYS A 396 -16.56 13.29 21.10
N ASP A 397 -16.99 12.04 21.22
CA ASP A 397 -17.03 11.33 22.50
C ASP A 397 -15.66 10.76 22.82
N CYS A 398 -14.99 11.34 23.82
CA CYS A 398 -13.63 10.94 24.20
C CYS A 398 -13.55 9.44 24.61
N SER A 399 -14.61 8.85 25.12
CA SER A 399 -14.59 7.45 25.52
C SER A 399 -14.56 6.53 24.30
N LEU A 400 -15.37 6.84 23.27
CA LEU A 400 -15.40 6.08 22.00
C LEU A 400 -14.11 6.29 21.20
N ALA A 401 -13.61 7.53 21.15
CA ALA A 401 -12.32 7.83 20.53
C ALA A 401 -11.18 7.05 21.18
N ASN A 402 -11.09 7.06 22.51
CA ASN A 402 -10.07 6.34 23.25
C ASN A 402 -10.17 4.81 23.07
N GLU A 403 -11.37 4.27 22.90
CA GLU A 403 -11.55 2.84 22.60
C GLU A 403 -10.97 2.48 21.23
N ALA A 404 -11.21 3.30 20.21
CA ALA A 404 -10.66 3.10 18.87
C ALA A 404 -9.11 3.15 18.88
N PHE A 405 -8.54 4.18 19.53
CA PHE A 405 -7.08 4.31 19.68
C PHE A 405 -6.47 3.14 20.44
N ARG A 406 -7.11 2.70 21.54
CA ARG A 406 -6.65 1.55 22.34
C ARG A 406 -6.64 0.26 21.51
N VAL A 407 -7.68 -0.01 20.72
CA VAL A 407 -7.73 -1.22 19.88
C VAL A 407 -6.65 -1.16 18.80
N ALA A 408 -6.45 -0.02 18.14
CA ALA A 408 -5.38 0.17 17.18
C ALA A 408 -3.99 -0.05 17.81
N GLU A 409 -3.78 0.46 19.03
CA GLU A 409 -2.54 0.26 19.79
C GLU A 409 -2.33 -1.22 20.14
N GLU A 410 -3.34 -1.90 20.69
CA GLU A 410 -3.25 -3.31 21.09
C GLU A 410 -2.94 -4.23 19.90
N VAL A 411 -3.52 -3.94 18.72
CA VAL A 411 -3.23 -4.68 17.47
C VAL A 411 -1.80 -4.45 17.01
N MET A 412 -1.35 -3.20 17.01
CA MET A 412 0.03 -2.90 16.60
C MET A 412 1.06 -3.39 17.60
N ARG A 413 0.74 -3.39 18.90
CA ARG A 413 1.57 -4.00 19.94
C ARG A 413 1.78 -5.48 19.69
N HIS A 414 0.72 -6.20 19.34
CA HIS A 414 0.79 -7.60 18.97
C HIS A 414 1.66 -7.82 17.72
N LYS A 415 1.47 -7.01 16.66
CA LYS A 415 2.30 -7.09 15.44
C LYS A 415 3.79 -6.89 15.74
N VAL A 416 4.14 -5.93 16.59
CA VAL A 416 5.51 -5.69 17.06
C VAL A 416 6.02 -6.91 17.84
N SER A 417 5.19 -7.45 18.75
CA SER A 417 5.54 -8.56 19.62
C SER A 417 5.93 -9.81 18.81
N ILE A 418 5.06 -10.25 17.89
CA ILE A 418 5.34 -11.43 17.06
C ILE A 418 6.53 -11.22 16.11
N SER A 419 6.75 -9.99 15.66
CA SER A 419 7.89 -9.67 14.80
C SER A 419 9.24 -9.74 15.54
N LYS A 420 9.24 -9.54 16.86
CA LYS A 420 10.43 -9.68 17.71
C LYS A 420 10.71 -11.13 18.15
N GLU A 421 9.76 -12.03 18.00
CA GLU A 421 9.94 -13.45 18.35
C GLU A 421 10.84 -14.21 17.36
N ARG A 422 11.16 -13.59 16.22
CA ARG A 422 12.04 -14.14 15.18
C ARG A 422 13.38 -13.38 15.11
N VAL A 423 14.41 -14.02 14.58
CA VAL A 423 15.64 -13.32 14.15
C VAL A 423 15.25 -12.40 12.98
N ASN A 424 15.21 -11.11 13.23
CA ASN A 424 14.64 -10.12 12.31
C ASN A 424 15.47 -8.82 12.31
N PRO A 425 16.64 -8.82 11.69
CA PRO A 425 17.53 -7.64 11.66
C PRO A 425 16.92 -6.45 10.92
N PHE A 426 16.00 -6.71 9.99
CA PHE A 426 15.34 -5.69 9.19
C PHE A 426 14.07 -5.12 9.80
N ASN A 427 13.62 -5.65 10.94
CA ASN A 427 12.31 -5.31 11.53
C ASN A 427 11.14 -5.50 10.55
N TYR A 428 11.24 -6.51 9.69
CA TYR A 428 10.20 -6.86 8.72
C TYR A 428 8.93 -7.32 9.47
N PRO A 429 7.74 -6.78 9.16
CA PRO A 429 6.53 -7.15 9.88
C PRO A 429 6.13 -8.60 9.58
N VAL A 430 6.00 -9.39 10.65
CA VAL A 430 5.60 -10.81 10.58
C VAL A 430 4.08 -10.93 10.46
N GLU A 431 3.65 -11.92 9.69
CA GLU A 431 2.24 -12.29 9.50
C GLU A 431 1.84 -13.45 10.41
N GLU A 432 0.57 -13.43 10.86
CA GLU A 432 -0.12 -14.62 11.35
C GLU A 432 -1.05 -15.14 10.27
N VAL A 433 -0.88 -16.40 9.90
CA VAL A 433 -1.66 -17.05 8.85
C VAL A 433 -2.27 -18.33 9.35
N LEU A 434 -3.43 -18.70 8.80
CA LEU A 434 -4.06 -19.99 9.07
C LEU A 434 -3.56 -21.02 8.06
N ASP A 435 -2.87 -22.04 8.53
CA ASP A 435 -2.39 -23.14 7.72
C ASP A 435 -2.80 -24.48 8.32
N ASN A 436 -3.52 -25.31 7.54
CA ASN A 436 -4.03 -26.61 8.01
C ASN A 436 -4.77 -26.57 9.36
N GLY A 437 -5.54 -25.50 9.60
CA GLY A 437 -6.30 -25.30 10.85
C GLY A 437 -5.46 -24.81 12.05
N CYS A 438 -4.19 -24.50 11.85
CA CYS A 438 -3.31 -23.95 12.87
C CYS A 438 -2.83 -22.54 12.49
N VAL A 439 -2.82 -21.63 13.46
CA VAL A 439 -2.21 -20.31 13.27
C VAL A 439 -0.70 -20.45 13.39
N LYS A 440 0.02 -19.99 12.37
CA LYS A 440 1.49 -19.90 12.35
C LYS A 440 1.94 -18.49 12.02
N THR A 441 3.17 -18.16 12.33
CA THR A 441 3.80 -16.89 11.95
C THR A 441 4.76 -17.10 10.79
N GLN A 442 4.82 -16.15 9.85
CA GLN A 442 5.76 -16.13 8.73
C GLN A 442 6.11 -14.71 8.31
N PHE A 443 7.17 -14.52 7.50
CA PHE A 443 7.58 -13.20 7.05
C PHE A 443 6.70 -12.66 5.91
N PHE A 444 6.38 -13.52 4.94
CA PHE A 444 5.73 -13.10 3.70
C PHE A 444 4.28 -13.56 3.64
N PHE A 445 3.48 -12.87 2.84
CA PHE A 445 2.10 -13.24 2.58
C PHE A 445 2.05 -14.68 2.06
N PRO A 446 1.12 -15.52 2.56
CA PRO A 446 1.06 -16.91 2.18
C PRO A 446 0.65 -17.08 0.72
N HIS A 447 1.21 -18.09 0.07
CA HIS A 447 0.75 -18.62 -1.21
C HIS A 447 0.61 -20.14 -1.08
N ASN A 448 0.15 -20.83 -2.11
CA ASN A 448 -0.12 -22.29 -2.09
C ASN A 448 -1.07 -22.75 -0.96
N THR A 449 -1.92 -21.87 -0.47
CA THR A 449 -2.98 -22.20 0.48
C THR A 449 -4.35 -22.04 -0.16
N THR A 450 -5.37 -22.68 0.42
CA THR A 450 -6.77 -22.57 -0.06
C THR A 450 -7.34 -21.16 0.07
N VAL A 451 -6.71 -20.34 0.88
CA VAL A 451 -7.16 -18.98 1.22
C VAL A 451 -6.28 -17.88 0.65
N SER A 452 -5.13 -18.24 0.12
CA SER A 452 -4.15 -17.28 -0.39
C SER A 452 -3.39 -17.89 -1.59
N PRO A 453 -3.99 -17.89 -2.77
CA PRO A 453 -3.32 -18.38 -3.97
C PRO A 453 -2.37 -17.34 -4.57
N TRP A 454 -2.39 -16.11 -4.04
CA TRP A 454 -1.65 -14.99 -4.57
C TRP A 454 -0.19 -15.02 -4.14
N TRP A 455 0.72 -14.83 -5.07
CA TRP A 455 2.15 -14.82 -4.84
C TRP A 455 2.82 -13.68 -5.62
N GLN A 456 3.19 -12.64 -4.89
CA GLN A 456 3.93 -11.50 -5.42
C GLN A 456 4.63 -10.73 -4.29
N GLY A 457 5.42 -9.72 -4.63
CA GLY A 457 6.05 -8.81 -3.68
C GLY A 457 5.03 -7.93 -2.93
N GLU A 458 5.43 -7.42 -1.78
CA GLU A 458 4.54 -6.92 -0.73
C GLU A 458 4.79 -5.45 -0.37
N ASN A 459 5.34 -4.65 -1.27
CA ASN A 459 5.70 -3.27 -0.94
C ASN A 459 4.50 -2.41 -0.52
N ALA A 460 3.28 -2.67 -1.03
CA ALA A 460 2.07 -2.01 -0.57
C ALA A 460 1.76 -2.35 0.89
N ARG A 461 1.81 -3.64 1.27
CA ARG A 461 1.63 -4.09 2.64
C ARG A 461 2.62 -3.43 3.60
N LEU A 462 3.90 -3.44 3.25
CA LEU A 462 4.96 -2.82 4.05
C LEU A 462 4.71 -1.33 4.25
N ALA A 463 4.38 -0.61 3.20
CA ALA A 463 4.10 0.82 3.27
C ALA A 463 2.80 1.12 4.04
N SER A 464 1.77 0.26 3.94
CA SER A 464 0.53 0.38 4.71
C SER A 464 0.78 0.22 6.21
N LEU A 465 1.57 -0.78 6.59
CA LEU A 465 2.00 -1.01 7.98
C LEU A 465 2.94 0.09 8.48
N SER A 466 3.77 0.67 7.60
CA SER A 466 4.57 1.85 7.95
C SER A 466 3.67 3.02 8.35
N ALA A 467 2.63 3.30 7.57
CA ALA A 467 1.69 4.37 7.87
C ALA A 467 0.92 4.10 9.18
N ALA A 468 0.43 2.88 9.37
CA ALA A 468 -0.27 2.47 10.57
C ALA A 468 0.62 2.58 11.81
N SER A 469 1.84 2.03 11.76
CA SER A 469 2.81 2.10 12.86
C SER A 469 3.11 3.56 13.25
N TYR A 470 3.34 4.41 12.25
CA TYR A 470 3.64 5.82 12.50
C TYR A 470 2.48 6.54 13.18
N LEU A 471 1.25 6.41 12.65
CA LEU A 471 0.09 7.09 13.23
C LEU A 471 -0.23 6.57 14.64
N VAL A 472 -0.18 5.25 14.89
CA VAL A 472 -0.34 4.73 16.26
C VAL A 472 0.75 5.28 17.19
N SER A 473 2.01 5.42 16.73
CA SER A 473 3.09 5.98 17.55
C SER A 473 2.82 7.44 17.99
N THR A 474 1.98 8.17 17.27
CA THR A 474 1.60 9.54 17.64
C THR A 474 0.46 9.61 18.65
N HIS A 475 -0.22 8.51 18.91
CA HIS A 475 -1.36 8.41 19.83
C HIS A 475 -1.05 7.61 21.11
N THR A 476 0.01 6.79 21.11
CA THR A 476 0.39 6.01 22.31
C THR A 476 1.17 6.83 23.33
N GLU A 477 0.89 6.61 24.61
CA GLU A 477 1.66 7.14 25.75
C GLU A 477 2.77 6.17 26.21
N ASP A 478 2.79 4.94 25.70
CA ASP A 478 3.85 3.96 26.00
C ASP A 478 5.10 4.26 25.16
N GLU A 479 6.08 4.90 25.77
CA GLU A 479 7.35 5.30 25.11
C GLU A 479 8.14 4.10 24.55
N SER A 480 8.02 2.90 25.15
CA SER A 480 8.66 1.69 24.62
C SER A 480 7.99 1.24 23.33
N LEU A 481 6.67 1.15 23.34
CA LEU A 481 5.89 0.81 22.13
C LEU A 481 6.08 1.86 21.04
N LYS A 482 6.03 3.15 21.39
CA LYS A 482 6.27 4.24 20.46
C LYS A 482 7.61 4.09 19.73
N ASN A 483 8.68 3.80 20.49
CA ASN A 483 10.01 3.56 19.90
C ASN A 483 10.01 2.37 18.93
N ASP A 484 9.33 1.29 19.30
CA ASP A 484 9.21 0.08 18.46
C ASP A 484 8.41 0.37 17.18
N LEU A 485 7.30 1.09 17.30
CA LEU A 485 6.44 1.48 16.18
C LEU A 485 7.15 2.44 15.21
N GLU A 486 7.85 3.46 15.72
CA GLU A 486 8.67 4.37 14.90
C GLU A 486 9.77 3.57 14.17
N THR A 487 10.37 2.59 14.85
CA THR A 487 11.40 1.74 14.25
C THR A 487 10.79 0.85 13.16
N MET A 488 9.68 0.16 13.41
CA MET A 488 8.99 -0.66 12.40
C MET A 488 8.58 0.19 11.20
N SER A 489 7.97 1.35 11.46
CA SER A 489 7.54 2.28 10.42
C SER A 489 8.69 2.74 9.51
N THR A 490 9.86 3.02 10.07
CA THR A 490 11.02 3.45 9.27
C THR A 490 11.67 2.30 8.54
N CYS A 491 11.87 1.16 9.23
CA CYS A 491 12.53 0.00 8.64
C CYS A 491 11.78 -0.60 7.45
N THR A 492 10.45 -0.58 7.46
CA THR A 492 9.65 -1.04 6.32
C THR A 492 9.82 -0.15 5.08
N LEU A 493 9.93 1.16 5.25
CA LEU A 493 10.24 2.06 4.13
C LEU A 493 11.71 1.94 3.71
N ASP A 494 12.63 1.78 4.66
CA ASP A 494 14.05 1.59 4.36
C ASP A 494 14.30 0.30 3.57
N TRP A 495 13.51 -0.76 3.85
CA TRP A 495 13.51 -1.98 3.03
C TRP A 495 13.17 -1.68 1.57
N ILE A 496 12.12 -0.91 1.31
CA ILE A 496 11.72 -0.50 -0.04
C ILE A 496 12.82 0.37 -0.68
N MET A 497 13.51 1.18 0.11
CA MET A 497 14.58 2.08 -0.32
C MET A 497 15.99 1.43 -0.36
N GLY A 498 16.07 0.10 -0.34
CA GLY A 498 17.30 -0.65 -0.58
C GLY A 498 17.97 -1.27 0.65
N GLN A 499 17.50 -1.01 1.87
CA GLN A 499 18.02 -1.67 3.07
C GLN A 499 17.38 -3.06 3.23
N ASN A 500 17.72 -3.96 2.32
CA ASN A 500 17.20 -5.32 2.24
C ASN A 500 18.32 -6.31 1.84
N PRO A 501 18.11 -7.63 1.95
CA PRO A 501 19.14 -8.65 1.67
C PRO A 501 19.64 -8.67 0.23
N PHE A 502 18.94 -8.04 -0.71
CA PHE A 502 19.34 -7.94 -2.12
C PHE A 502 20.10 -6.66 -2.45
N ASP A 503 20.20 -5.71 -1.50
CA ASP A 503 20.80 -4.39 -1.73
C ASP A 503 20.17 -3.68 -2.94
N SER A 504 18.84 -3.81 -3.08
CA SER A 504 18.06 -3.37 -4.23
C SER A 504 17.03 -2.34 -3.80
N SER A 505 17.10 -1.13 -4.37
CA SER A 505 16.01 -0.16 -4.21
C SER A 505 14.84 -0.56 -5.10
N MET A 506 13.66 -0.62 -4.52
CA MET A 506 12.41 -0.98 -5.20
C MET A 506 11.75 0.23 -5.88
N ILE A 507 12.39 1.40 -5.85
CA ILE A 507 11.88 2.65 -6.42
C ILE A 507 12.67 2.98 -7.67
N GLU A 508 12.04 2.94 -8.82
CA GLU A 508 12.69 3.21 -10.10
C GLU A 508 13.31 4.61 -10.13
N GLY A 509 14.56 4.67 -10.56
CA GLY A 509 15.36 5.90 -10.67
C GLY A 509 15.92 6.42 -9.33
N PHE A 510 15.76 5.67 -8.23
CA PHE A 510 16.31 5.99 -6.93
C PHE A 510 17.14 4.83 -6.37
N GLY A 511 18.29 5.15 -5.79
CA GLY A 511 19.19 4.12 -5.27
C GLY A 511 19.90 3.35 -6.39
N ARG A 512 20.13 2.07 -6.18
CA ARG A 512 20.82 1.16 -7.09
C ARG A 512 20.12 -0.19 -7.15
N ASN A 513 20.47 -1.01 -8.15
CA ASN A 513 19.96 -2.36 -8.35
C ASN A 513 18.42 -2.39 -8.43
N ASN A 514 17.82 -1.39 -9.11
CA ASN A 514 16.38 -1.40 -9.33
C ASN A 514 16.00 -2.65 -10.16
N PRO A 515 14.97 -3.42 -9.79
CA PRO A 515 14.52 -4.53 -10.63
C PRO A 515 13.94 -4.01 -11.95
N GLU A 516 14.36 -4.61 -13.07
CA GLU A 516 13.80 -4.30 -14.37
C GLU A 516 12.70 -5.29 -14.72
N TYR A 517 11.55 -4.80 -15.22
CA TYR A 517 10.46 -5.65 -15.64
C TYR A 517 10.74 -6.31 -16.99
N PHE A 518 10.65 -7.61 -17.06
CA PHE A 518 10.68 -8.37 -18.31
C PHE A 518 9.52 -9.37 -18.37
N PHE A 519 9.06 -9.65 -19.60
CA PHE A 519 7.99 -10.57 -19.87
C PHE A 519 8.43 -11.51 -21.01
N PHE A 520 8.42 -12.81 -20.75
CA PHE A 520 8.99 -13.83 -21.65
C PHE A 520 10.42 -13.49 -22.12
N ASN A 521 11.28 -13.05 -21.18
CA ASN A 521 12.66 -12.63 -21.43
C ASN A 521 12.79 -11.41 -22.38
N ASN A 522 11.77 -10.59 -22.47
CA ASN A 522 11.74 -9.35 -23.22
C ASN A 522 11.58 -8.14 -22.29
N TYR A 523 12.40 -7.09 -22.48
CA TYR A 523 12.39 -5.85 -21.68
C TYR A 523 11.57 -4.72 -22.31
N ASP A 524 10.52 -5.05 -23.07
CA ASP A 524 9.68 -4.06 -23.74
C ASP A 524 8.79 -3.26 -22.78
N TYR A 525 8.69 -3.67 -21.52
CA TYR A 525 7.93 -2.95 -20.50
C TYR A 525 8.71 -1.79 -19.94
N VAL A 526 8.07 -0.64 -19.85
CA VAL A 526 8.70 0.60 -19.39
C VAL A 526 8.63 0.71 -17.88
N ASN A 527 9.79 0.79 -17.22
CA ASN A 527 9.87 1.21 -15.85
C ASN A 527 9.80 2.74 -15.77
N ILE A 528 8.87 3.26 -15.00
CA ILE A 528 8.60 4.70 -14.87
C ILE A 528 9.28 5.22 -13.62
N PRO A 529 10.14 6.25 -13.70
CA PRO A 529 10.78 6.82 -12.51
C PRO A 529 9.77 7.26 -11.44
N GLY A 530 10.04 6.86 -10.20
CA GLY A 530 9.13 7.05 -9.06
C GLY A 530 8.08 5.95 -8.90
N GLY A 531 7.97 5.02 -9.87
CA GLY A 531 7.23 3.79 -9.72
C GLY A 531 7.86 2.86 -8.69
N ILE A 532 7.04 2.10 -7.99
CA ILE A 532 7.49 1.14 -6.98
C ILE A 532 7.05 -0.24 -7.42
N VAL A 533 8.02 -1.14 -7.50
CA VAL A 533 7.80 -2.52 -7.93
C VAL A 533 7.12 -3.34 -6.84
N ASN A 534 6.54 -4.49 -7.21
CA ASN A 534 5.95 -5.45 -6.27
C ASN A 534 6.95 -5.80 -5.15
N GLY A 535 8.19 -6.10 -5.49
CA GLY A 535 9.30 -6.23 -4.54
C GLY A 535 9.64 -7.66 -4.14
N ILE A 536 10.30 -7.77 -3.01
CA ILE A 536 10.78 -9.04 -2.46
C ILE A 536 9.60 -9.84 -1.90
N THR A 537 9.60 -11.15 -2.14
CA THR A 537 8.64 -12.08 -1.53
C THR A 537 9.31 -13.43 -1.24
N SER A 538 8.53 -14.41 -0.79
CA SER A 538 9.00 -15.78 -0.57
C SER A 538 9.37 -16.49 -1.87
N MET A 539 10.06 -17.60 -1.76
CA MET A 539 10.32 -18.50 -2.88
C MET A 539 9.04 -19.28 -3.24
N ILE A 540 8.90 -19.67 -4.52
CA ILE A 540 7.73 -20.41 -4.98
C ILE A 540 7.55 -21.75 -4.27
N ASP A 541 8.66 -22.41 -3.94
CA ASP A 541 8.66 -23.74 -3.28
C ASP A 541 8.93 -23.67 -1.78
N ASP A 542 9.10 -22.46 -1.23
CA ASP A 542 9.46 -22.25 0.17
C ASP A 542 8.94 -20.90 0.68
N GLU A 543 7.80 -20.92 1.36
CA GLU A 543 7.17 -19.71 1.93
C GLU A 543 8.01 -19.02 3.02
N GLU A 544 8.97 -19.70 3.60
CA GLU A 544 9.93 -19.15 4.58
C GLU A 544 11.24 -18.69 3.91
N GLY A 545 11.46 -19.03 2.64
CA GLY A 545 12.58 -18.52 1.84
C GLY A 545 12.38 -17.08 1.43
N ILE A 546 13.37 -16.53 0.72
CA ILE A 546 13.32 -15.15 0.21
C ILE A 546 13.79 -15.11 -1.25
N ASP A 547 13.08 -14.39 -2.11
CA ASP A 547 13.44 -14.26 -3.52
C ASP A 547 13.17 -12.86 -4.07
N LEU A 548 13.98 -12.49 -5.06
CA LEU A 548 13.82 -11.31 -5.90
C LEU A 548 14.42 -11.62 -7.29
N VAL A 549 13.59 -11.63 -8.30
CA VAL A 549 14.03 -11.87 -9.68
C VAL A 549 14.21 -10.53 -10.39
N MET A 550 15.46 -10.14 -10.59
CA MET A 550 15.85 -8.90 -11.26
C MET A 550 16.32 -9.11 -12.70
N GLU A 551 16.68 -10.34 -13.05
CA GLU A 551 17.18 -10.73 -14.36
C GLU A 551 16.57 -12.07 -14.79
N PRO A 552 16.46 -12.36 -16.11
CA PRO A 552 15.94 -13.64 -16.59
C PRO A 552 16.69 -14.84 -16.00
N ARG A 553 15.93 -15.81 -15.54
CA ARG A 553 16.42 -17.12 -15.04
C ARG A 553 15.81 -18.24 -15.84
N SER A 554 16.46 -19.40 -15.84
CA SER A 554 15.97 -20.59 -16.57
C SER A 554 14.61 -21.13 -16.06
N ASP A 555 14.27 -20.82 -14.82
CA ASP A 555 13.04 -21.22 -14.13
C ASP A 555 11.94 -20.12 -14.17
N VAL A 556 12.28 -18.92 -14.67
CA VAL A 556 11.35 -17.76 -14.72
C VAL A 556 11.46 -17.08 -16.08
N SER A 557 10.38 -17.10 -16.85
CA SER A 557 10.31 -16.40 -18.15
C SER A 557 9.80 -14.96 -18.06
N ASP A 558 9.19 -14.62 -16.95
CA ASP A 558 8.71 -13.27 -16.62
C ASP A 558 8.91 -13.00 -15.12
N ASN A 559 8.95 -11.73 -14.74
CA ASN A 559 9.19 -11.34 -13.37
C ASN A 559 8.16 -10.33 -12.81
N TRP A 560 6.96 -10.28 -13.36
CA TRP A 560 5.94 -9.36 -12.91
C TRP A 560 5.67 -9.45 -11.39
N ARG A 561 5.78 -10.66 -10.81
CA ARG A 561 5.57 -10.88 -9.36
C ARG A 561 6.51 -10.07 -8.48
N TRP A 562 7.66 -9.66 -8.97
CA TRP A 562 8.68 -8.87 -8.27
C TRP A 562 8.83 -7.46 -8.83
N ALA A 563 8.78 -7.29 -10.15
CA ALA A 563 9.27 -6.10 -10.84
C ALA A 563 8.19 -5.23 -11.49
N GLU A 564 6.93 -5.66 -11.51
CA GLU A 564 5.83 -4.83 -11.98
C GLU A 564 5.62 -3.63 -11.05
N GLN A 565 5.52 -2.45 -11.62
CA GLN A 565 5.22 -1.21 -10.90
C GLN A 565 3.71 -1.05 -10.80
N TRP A 566 3.15 -1.13 -9.61
CA TRP A 566 1.72 -1.13 -9.37
C TRP A 566 1.26 0.07 -8.54
N ILE A 567 0.16 0.72 -8.92
CA ILE A 567 -0.30 1.96 -8.28
C ILE A 567 -0.53 1.84 -6.77
N PRO A 568 -1.01 0.71 -6.18
CA PRO A 568 -1.13 0.59 -4.74
C PRO A 568 0.19 0.71 -3.98
N HIS A 569 1.30 0.19 -4.52
CA HIS A 569 2.61 0.33 -3.89
C HIS A 569 3.03 1.78 -3.78
N VAL A 570 2.81 2.53 -4.87
CA VAL A 570 3.13 3.96 -4.94
C VAL A 570 2.22 4.78 -4.04
N SER A 571 0.91 4.48 -4.01
CA SER A 571 -0.09 5.16 -3.18
C SER A 571 0.23 5.04 -1.70
N TRP A 572 0.46 3.83 -1.20
CA TRP A 572 0.80 3.57 0.19
C TRP A 572 2.12 4.19 0.60
N PHE A 573 3.17 4.03 -0.23
CA PHE A 573 4.48 4.61 0.05
C PHE A 573 4.43 6.13 0.09
N MET A 574 3.78 6.76 -0.89
CA MET A 574 3.58 8.20 -0.95
C MET A 574 2.86 8.70 0.30
N PHE A 575 1.76 8.07 0.68
CA PHE A 575 1.00 8.43 1.88
C PHE A 575 1.85 8.28 3.14
N ALA A 576 2.56 7.14 3.31
CA ALA A 576 3.46 6.92 4.44
C ALA A 576 4.56 7.97 4.55
N LYS A 577 5.01 8.56 3.43
CA LYS A 577 5.96 9.69 3.43
C LYS A 577 5.30 11.02 3.74
N CYS A 578 4.04 11.24 3.33
CA CYS A 578 3.31 12.49 3.58
C CYS A 578 3.04 12.73 5.07
N ILE A 579 2.66 11.68 5.82
CA ILE A 579 2.24 11.78 7.23
C ILE A 579 3.38 12.08 8.21
N ARG A 580 4.65 11.84 7.82
CA ARG A 580 5.81 12.01 8.71
C ARG A 580 6.06 13.47 9.06
N LYS A 581 6.39 13.72 10.33
CA LYS A 581 6.95 15.00 10.79
C LYS A 581 8.36 15.19 10.22
N GLU A 582 8.76 16.42 10.03
CA GLU A 582 10.09 16.84 9.56
C GLU A 582 10.90 17.42 10.71
#